data_11a941b8d3a3aa7697945f3620bea712
#
_entry.id   11a941b8d3a3aa7697945f3620bea712
#
_cell.length_a   1.000
_cell.length_b   1.000
_cell.length_c   1.000
_cell.angle_alpha   90.00
_cell.angle_beta   90.00
_cell.angle_gamma   90.00
#
_symmetry.space_group_name_H-M   'P 1'
#
loop_
_entity.id
_entity.type
_entity.pdbx_description
1 polymer ?
#
loop_
_entity_poly.entity_id
_entity_poly.type
_entity_poly.pdbx_seq_one_letter_code
_entity_poly.pdbx_strand_id
1 'polypeptide(L)'
;MNICVIGTGYVGLVAGTCLAEMGNTVICVDNNKEKLEKLRNGIVPIFEPGLEEMIKSNTSENRLYFSDDLKASVEKSTICFIAVGTPQGEDGSADLKYVCQVAEEIGKAINEYKVIVDKSTVPVGTAEKVTEIIKKQTSHDFDVVSNPEFLKQGAAVDDFLKPDRVVIGSDSQRATKIMQELYAPFLRTGNPVIIMDVKSAEMTKYAANSFLAVKISYANEIANICEKVGANAEMVRIGMCSDKRIGSQFLFPGLGYGGSCFPKDVKALIKTANGNGCNADLISSADKVNKRQRLLFVEKITKYFGEDLSNKTFAVWGLAFKPKTDDMREAPSITIINALLEKGAKIQAYDPKAMQTAKYHFADKITYANSSYEALENTDALLLLTEWNEFRRPDFDKIKKLLKTPIIFDGRNQYSRKSLEESGFTYFSIGNS
;
A
#
# COMPACT_ATOMS: atom_id res chain seq x y z
N MET A 1 -21.95 -13.00 -14.06
CA MET A 1 -20.98 -14.11 -14.19
C MET A 1 -20.77 -14.76 -12.83
N ASN A 2 -20.34 -16.04 -12.78
CA ASN A 2 -19.97 -16.72 -11.54
C ASN A 2 -18.45 -16.64 -11.37
N ILE A 3 -18.00 -16.11 -10.24
CA ILE A 3 -16.61 -15.76 -10.00
C ILE A 3 -16.15 -16.34 -8.67
N CYS A 4 -15.00 -16.98 -8.65
CA CYS A 4 -14.28 -17.37 -7.43
C CYS A 4 -13.10 -16.42 -7.23
N VAL A 5 -12.95 -15.85 -6.03
CA VAL A 5 -11.80 -15.03 -5.66
C VAL A 5 -11.07 -15.72 -4.50
N ILE A 6 -9.87 -16.22 -4.76
CA ILE A 6 -9.10 -17.02 -3.80
C ILE A 6 -8.08 -16.12 -3.10
N GLY A 7 -8.24 -15.99 -1.79
CA GLY A 7 -7.55 -15.06 -0.92
C GLY A 7 -8.42 -13.85 -0.58
N THR A 8 -8.80 -13.71 0.70
CA THR A 8 -9.54 -12.54 1.23
C THR A 8 -8.61 -11.54 1.92
N GLY A 9 -7.40 -11.40 1.37
CA GLY A 9 -6.51 -10.29 1.68
C GLY A 9 -7.07 -8.96 1.16
N TYR A 10 -6.29 -7.90 1.27
CA TYR A 10 -6.73 -6.57 0.85
C TYR A 10 -7.24 -6.56 -0.61
N VAL A 11 -6.42 -7.06 -1.53
CA VAL A 11 -6.74 -7.07 -2.97
C VAL A 11 -7.95 -7.95 -3.28
N GLY A 12 -7.96 -9.18 -2.77
CA GLY A 12 -9.03 -10.13 -3.09
C GLY A 12 -10.37 -9.73 -2.50
N LEU A 13 -10.38 -9.18 -1.28
CA LEU A 13 -11.63 -8.73 -0.65
C LEU A 13 -12.23 -7.52 -1.37
N VAL A 14 -11.40 -6.51 -1.72
CA VAL A 14 -11.86 -5.36 -2.50
C VAL A 14 -12.32 -5.79 -3.88
N ALA A 15 -11.52 -6.59 -4.61
CA ALA A 15 -11.88 -7.05 -5.94
C ALA A 15 -13.18 -7.88 -5.94
N GLY A 16 -13.30 -8.86 -5.04
CA GLY A 16 -14.49 -9.69 -4.94
C GLY A 16 -15.76 -8.88 -4.63
N THR A 17 -15.65 -7.94 -3.70
CA THR A 17 -16.77 -7.06 -3.33
C THR A 17 -17.19 -6.14 -4.47
N CYS A 18 -16.23 -5.49 -5.14
CA CYS A 18 -16.52 -4.61 -6.28
C CYS A 18 -17.06 -5.37 -7.51
N LEU A 19 -16.60 -6.61 -7.73
CA LEU A 19 -17.16 -7.46 -8.79
C LEU A 19 -18.60 -7.88 -8.46
N ALA A 20 -18.93 -8.16 -7.19
CA ALA A 20 -20.31 -8.45 -6.75
C ALA A 20 -21.21 -7.23 -6.92
N GLU A 21 -20.71 -6.01 -6.64
CA GLU A 21 -21.43 -4.75 -6.80
C GLU A 21 -21.88 -4.53 -8.25
N MET A 22 -21.15 -5.05 -9.23
CA MET A 22 -21.51 -4.99 -10.65
C MET A 22 -22.47 -6.13 -11.08
N GLY A 23 -23.11 -6.82 -10.13
CA GLY A 23 -24.14 -7.81 -10.41
C GLY A 23 -23.61 -9.22 -10.70
N ASN A 24 -22.35 -9.50 -10.42
CA ASN A 24 -21.81 -10.85 -10.50
C ASN A 24 -22.11 -11.66 -9.23
N THR A 25 -22.19 -12.97 -9.34
CA THR A 25 -22.19 -13.88 -8.20
C THR A 25 -20.74 -14.22 -7.85
N VAL A 26 -20.28 -13.79 -6.68
CA VAL A 26 -18.88 -13.90 -6.28
C VAL A 26 -18.74 -14.74 -5.02
N ILE A 27 -17.86 -15.74 -5.05
CA ILE A 27 -17.48 -16.54 -3.89
C ILE A 27 -16.04 -16.19 -3.53
N CYS A 28 -15.84 -15.52 -2.40
CA CYS A 28 -14.52 -15.24 -1.85
C CYS A 28 -14.07 -16.42 -0.97
N VAL A 29 -12.91 -17.01 -1.29
CA VAL A 29 -12.38 -18.19 -0.62
C VAL A 29 -11.14 -17.83 0.19
N ASP A 30 -11.06 -18.31 1.44
CA ASP A 30 -9.85 -18.19 2.29
C ASP A 30 -9.73 -19.44 3.17
N ASN A 31 -8.53 -19.79 3.58
CA ASN A 31 -8.26 -20.89 4.50
C ASN A 31 -8.33 -20.48 5.98
N ASN A 32 -8.39 -19.21 6.28
CA ASN A 32 -8.50 -18.68 7.64
C ASN A 32 -9.95 -18.63 8.08
N LYS A 33 -10.37 -19.66 8.84
CA LYS A 33 -11.76 -19.83 9.31
C LYS A 33 -12.23 -18.68 10.21
N GLU A 34 -11.38 -18.18 11.10
CA GLU A 34 -11.71 -17.03 11.98
C GLU A 34 -12.04 -15.77 11.16
N LYS A 35 -11.24 -15.52 10.15
CA LYS A 35 -11.43 -14.38 9.24
C LYS A 35 -12.72 -14.52 8.42
N LEU A 36 -13.01 -15.72 7.91
CA LEU A 36 -14.25 -16.00 7.19
C LEU A 36 -15.48 -15.85 8.08
N GLU A 37 -15.40 -16.28 9.34
CA GLU A 37 -16.49 -16.12 10.30
C GLU A 37 -16.76 -14.63 10.59
N LYS A 38 -15.71 -13.83 10.78
CA LYS A 38 -15.86 -12.37 10.89
C LYS A 38 -16.54 -11.76 9.66
N LEU A 39 -16.10 -12.13 8.45
CA LEU A 39 -16.68 -11.64 7.20
C LEU A 39 -18.15 -12.07 7.03
N ARG A 40 -18.51 -13.31 7.34
CA ARG A 40 -19.90 -13.79 7.33
C ARG A 40 -20.81 -13.04 8.32
N ASN A 41 -20.22 -12.54 9.42
CA ASN A 41 -20.91 -11.70 10.42
C ASN A 41 -20.83 -10.20 10.10
N GLY A 42 -20.35 -9.81 8.91
CA GLY A 42 -20.24 -8.41 8.48
C GLY A 42 -19.12 -7.63 9.14
N ILE A 43 -18.16 -8.31 9.80
CA ILE A 43 -16.98 -7.70 10.42
C ILE A 43 -15.83 -7.75 9.42
N VAL A 44 -15.41 -6.60 8.92
CA VAL A 44 -14.36 -6.50 7.90
C VAL A 44 -12.97 -6.41 8.58
N PRO A 45 -12.04 -7.33 8.28
CA PRO A 45 -10.75 -7.40 8.97
C PRO A 45 -9.71 -6.40 8.47
N ILE A 46 -10.07 -5.52 7.57
CA ILE A 46 -9.21 -4.47 7.00
C ILE A 46 -9.96 -3.14 7.01
N PHE A 47 -9.23 -2.04 7.16
CA PHE A 47 -9.83 -0.72 7.04
C PHE A 47 -9.70 -0.21 5.60
N GLU A 48 -10.83 -0.06 4.92
CA GLU A 48 -10.95 0.57 3.60
C GLU A 48 -12.29 1.33 3.51
N PRO A 49 -12.28 2.64 3.21
CA PRO A 49 -13.51 3.42 3.12
C PRO A 49 -14.53 2.84 2.15
N GLY A 50 -15.79 2.69 2.60
CA GLY A 50 -16.92 2.19 1.79
C GLY A 50 -16.98 0.67 1.61
N LEU A 51 -15.94 -0.07 2.00
CA LEU A 51 -15.91 -1.52 1.77
C LEU A 51 -16.90 -2.28 2.67
N GLU A 52 -17.03 -1.89 3.94
CA GLU A 52 -17.90 -2.58 4.90
C GLU A 52 -19.36 -2.50 4.49
N GLU A 53 -19.83 -1.33 4.12
CA GLU A 53 -21.20 -1.11 3.66
C GLU A 53 -21.49 -1.92 2.39
N MET A 54 -20.54 -1.94 1.47
CA MET A 54 -20.67 -2.67 0.20
C MET A 54 -20.68 -4.19 0.42
N ILE A 55 -19.86 -4.73 1.35
CA ILE A 55 -19.90 -6.15 1.73
C ILE A 55 -21.27 -6.50 2.30
N LYS A 56 -21.79 -5.72 3.24
CA LYS A 56 -23.11 -5.94 3.86
C LYS A 56 -24.24 -5.95 2.82
N SER A 57 -24.25 -4.96 1.93
CA SER A 57 -25.25 -4.88 0.85
C SER A 57 -25.19 -6.11 -0.06
N ASN A 58 -24.01 -6.43 -0.61
CA ASN A 58 -23.88 -7.53 -1.57
C ASN A 58 -24.11 -8.91 -0.94
N THR A 59 -23.79 -9.10 0.34
CA THR A 59 -24.10 -10.32 1.07
C THR A 59 -25.63 -10.46 1.28
N SER A 60 -26.32 -9.39 1.67
CA SER A 60 -27.76 -9.42 1.86
C SER A 60 -28.55 -9.66 0.56
N GLU A 61 -27.99 -9.23 -0.57
CA GLU A 61 -28.57 -9.43 -1.90
C GLU A 61 -28.12 -10.72 -2.60
N ASN A 62 -27.44 -11.61 -1.88
CA ASN A 62 -27.01 -12.92 -2.38
C ASN A 62 -26.08 -12.81 -3.62
N ARG A 63 -25.22 -11.79 -3.69
CA ARG A 63 -24.20 -11.64 -4.73
C ARG A 63 -22.81 -11.95 -4.23
N LEU A 64 -22.53 -11.82 -2.92
CA LEU A 64 -21.23 -12.06 -2.31
C LEU A 64 -21.31 -13.14 -1.25
N TYR A 65 -20.46 -14.16 -1.36
CA TYR A 65 -20.37 -15.28 -0.44
C TYR A 65 -18.95 -15.48 0.06
N PHE A 66 -18.80 -16.07 1.26
CA PHE A 66 -17.52 -16.41 1.87
C PHE A 66 -17.45 -17.91 2.17
N SER A 67 -16.41 -18.59 1.67
CA SER A 67 -16.26 -20.03 1.75
C SER A 67 -14.84 -20.46 2.13
N ASP A 68 -14.72 -21.59 2.80
CA ASP A 68 -13.46 -22.32 3.00
C ASP A 68 -13.34 -23.54 2.07
N ASP A 69 -14.38 -23.82 1.27
CA ASP A 69 -14.38 -24.88 0.27
C ASP A 69 -13.96 -24.34 -1.11
N LEU A 70 -12.66 -24.42 -1.38
CA LEU A 70 -12.09 -23.99 -2.65
C LEU A 70 -12.63 -24.83 -3.81
N LYS A 71 -12.72 -26.17 -3.65
CA LYS A 71 -13.17 -27.08 -4.70
C LYS A 71 -14.56 -26.73 -5.18
N ALA A 72 -15.54 -26.73 -4.28
CA ALA A 72 -16.91 -26.39 -4.64
C ALA A 72 -17.06 -24.98 -5.21
N SER A 73 -16.22 -24.02 -4.78
CA SER A 73 -16.21 -22.65 -5.29
C SER A 73 -15.67 -22.57 -6.73
N VAL A 74 -14.60 -23.30 -7.04
CA VAL A 74 -14.05 -23.38 -8.39
C VAL A 74 -15.02 -24.08 -9.34
N GLU A 75 -15.60 -25.22 -8.93
CA GLU A 75 -16.56 -25.97 -9.75
C GLU A 75 -17.75 -25.11 -10.20
N LYS A 76 -18.22 -24.19 -9.34
CA LYS A 76 -19.37 -23.30 -9.60
C LYS A 76 -19.02 -22.06 -10.41
N SER A 77 -17.74 -21.76 -10.61
CA SER A 77 -17.28 -20.49 -11.18
C SER A 77 -16.68 -20.65 -12.56
N THR A 78 -16.91 -19.68 -13.44
CA THR A 78 -16.29 -19.62 -14.77
C THR A 78 -14.94 -18.92 -14.72
N ILE A 79 -14.77 -17.96 -13.79
CA ILE A 79 -13.56 -17.17 -13.63
C ILE A 79 -13.03 -17.38 -12.20
N CYS A 80 -11.76 -17.72 -12.07
CA CYS A 80 -11.09 -17.94 -10.80
C CYS A 80 -9.92 -16.96 -10.63
N PHE A 81 -10.04 -16.00 -9.73
CA PHE A 81 -8.99 -15.04 -9.41
C PHE A 81 -8.06 -15.60 -8.31
N ILE A 82 -6.77 -15.61 -8.58
CA ILE A 82 -5.72 -15.85 -7.60
C ILE A 82 -5.32 -14.50 -7.01
N ALA A 83 -5.75 -14.22 -5.77
CA ALA A 83 -5.52 -12.97 -5.06
C ALA A 83 -4.85 -13.20 -3.70
N VAL A 84 -3.98 -14.20 -3.62
CA VAL A 84 -3.23 -14.56 -2.42
C VAL A 84 -1.99 -13.70 -2.22
N GLY A 85 -1.49 -13.65 -0.99
CA GLY A 85 -0.28 -12.90 -0.67
C GLY A 85 0.96 -13.47 -1.36
N THR A 86 1.83 -12.57 -1.81
CA THR A 86 3.17 -12.86 -2.31
C THR A 86 4.19 -12.14 -1.43
N PRO A 87 4.47 -12.65 -0.21
CA PRO A 87 5.39 -12.00 0.70
C PRO A 87 6.81 -11.96 0.12
N GLN A 88 7.64 -11.09 0.66
CA GLN A 88 9.04 -11.04 0.28
C GLN A 88 9.77 -12.25 0.87
N GLY A 89 10.48 -12.99 0.03
CA GLY A 89 11.43 -14.03 0.44
C GLY A 89 12.69 -13.44 1.09
N GLU A 90 13.47 -14.26 1.74
CA GLU A 90 14.73 -13.86 2.41
C GLU A 90 15.72 -13.22 1.44
N ASP A 91 15.74 -13.67 0.19
CA ASP A 91 16.61 -13.17 -0.87
C ASP A 91 16.08 -11.94 -1.61
N GLY A 92 14.93 -11.39 -1.17
CA GLY A 92 14.27 -10.23 -1.77
C GLY A 92 13.32 -10.57 -2.93
N SER A 93 13.23 -11.82 -3.36
CA SER A 93 12.26 -12.26 -4.38
C SER A 93 10.82 -12.28 -3.80
N ALA A 94 9.81 -12.38 -4.68
CA ALA A 94 8.46 -12.68 -4.26
C ALA A 94 8.30 -14.20 -3.98
N ASP A 95 7.79 -14.57 -2.82
CA ASP A 95 7.47 -15.96 -2.50
C ASP A 95 6.15 -16.35 -3.18
N LEU A 96 6.24 -17.30 -4.11
CA LEU A 96 5.12 -17.82 -4.89
C LEU A 96 4.45 -19.08 -4.29
N LYS A 97 4.86 -19.51 -3.11
CA LYS A 97 4.36 -20.74 -2.49
C LYS A 97 2.84 -20.81 -2.49
N TYR A 98 2.17 -19.76 -2.06
CA TYR A 98 0.70 -19.72 -2.00
C TYR A 98 0.06 -19.70 -3.39
N VAL A 99 0.66 -18.99 -4.35
CA VAL A 99 0.18 -18.97 -5.75
C VAL A 99 0.27 -20.38 -6.36
N CYS A 100 1.39 -21.05 -6.18
CA CYS A 100 1.59 -22.42 -6.69
C CYS A 100 0.64 -23.43 -6.03
N GLN A 101 0.43 -23.33 -4.71
CA GLN A 101 -0.51 -24.20 -4.00
C GLN A 101 -1.94 -24.01 -4.51
N VAL A 102 -2.38 -22.74 -4.65
CA VAL A 102 -3.72 -22.44 -5.16
C VAL A 102 -3.89 -22.91 -6.61
N ALA A 103 -2.86 -22.75 -7.45
CA ALA A 103 -2.88 -23.27 -8.82
C ALA A 103 -3.07 -24.79 -8.86
N GLU A 104 -2.40 -25.52 -7.98
CA GLU A 104 -2.57 -26.98 -7.87
C GLU A 104 -3.99 -27.37 -7.43
N GLU A 105 -4.52 -26.68 -6.42
CA GLU A 105 -5.89 -26.92 -5.91
C GLU A 105 -6.96 -26.57 -6.95
N ILE A 106 -6.80 -25.47 -7.69
CA ILE A 106 -7.65 -25.11 -8.83
C ILE A 106 -7.62 -26.23 -9.88
N GLY A 107 -6.42 -26.67 -10.28
CA GLY A 107 -6.26 -27.73 -11.28
C GLY A 107 -7.03 -29.01 -10.94
N LYS A 108 -7.01 -29.41 -9.67
CA LYS A 108 -7.78 -30.58 -9.17
C LYS A 108 -9.29 -30.36 -9.16
N ALA A 109 -9.74 -29.11 -9.16
CA ALA A 109 -11.15 -28.73 -9.04
C ALA A 109 -11.79 -28.33 -10.38
N ILE A 110 -11.03 -28.17 -11.45
CA ILE A 110 -11.56 -27.81 -12.78
C ILE A 110 -12.45 -28.94 -13.31
N ASN A 111 -13.69 -28.62 -13.61
CA ASN A 111 -14.72 -29.53 -14.12
C ASN A 111 -15.23 -29.16 -15.53
N GLU A 112 -14.95 -27.98 -15.98
CA GLU A 112 -15.27 -27.42 -17.28
C GLU A 112 -14.31 -26.28 -17.61
N TYR A 113 -14.42 -25.63 -18.77
CA TYR A 113 -13.57 -24.50 -19.14
C TYR A 113 -13.58 -23.39 -18.09
N LYS A 114 -12.39 -22.93 -17.68
CA LYS A 114 -12.19 -21.86 -16.71
C LYS A 114 -11.19 -20.82 -17.21
N VAL A 115 -11.39 -19.55 -16.82
CA VAL A 115 -10.40 -18.50 -16.92
C VAL A 115 -9.75 -18.34 -15.56
N ILE A 116 -8.45 -18.62 -15.46
CA ILE A 116 -7.67 -18.45 -14.25
C ILE A 116 -6.94 -17.12 -14.33
N VAL A 117 -7.15 -16.26 -13.34
CA VAL A 117 -6.68 -14.88 -13.39
C VAL A 117 -5.68 -14.62 -12.27
N ASP A 118 -4.42 -14.41 -12.63
CA ASP A 118 -3.41 -13.91 -11.69
C ASP A 118 -3.66 -12.43 -11.39
N LYS A 119 -4.24 -12.17 -10.20
CA LYS A 119 -4.47 -10.82 -9.64
C LYS A 119 -3.38 -10.43 -8.66
N SER A 120 -2.72 -11.39 -8.04
CA SER A 120 -1.56 -11.18 -7.17
C SER A 120 -0.43 -10.50 -7.93
N THR A 121 0.34 -9.66 -7.24
CA THR A 121 1.57 -9.10 -7.83
C THR A 121 2.66 -10.17 -7.85
N VAL A 122 2.99 -10.63 -9.04
CA VAL A 122 3.87 -11.79 -9.27
C VAL A 122 5.00 -11.45 -10.25
N PRO A 123 6.18 -12.09 -10.13
CA PRO A 123 7.27 -11.95 -11.09
C PRO A 123 6.89 -12.42 -12.50
N VAL A 124 7.58 -11.86 -13.50
CA VAL A 124 7.42 -12.26 -14.90
C VAL A 124 7.70 -13.76 -15.07
N GLY A 125 6.81 -14.46 -15.78
CA GLY A 125 6.84 -15.91 -15.97
C GLY A 125 6.00 -16.70 -14.97
N THR A 126 5.30 -16.04 -14.05
CA THR A 126 4.46 -16.75 -13.06
C THR A 126 3.23 -17.38 -13.69
N ALA A 127 2.58 -16.72 -14.65
CA ALA A 127 1.42 -17.30 -15.32
C ALA A 127 1.79 -18.55 -16.15
N GLU A 128 2.99 -18.60 -16.74
CA GLU A 128 3.50 -19.82 -17.37
C GLU A 128 3.63 -20.96 -16.34
N LYS A 129 4.21 -20.65 -15.18
CA LYS A 129 4.35 -21.61 -14.08
C LYS A 129 2.99 -22.09 -13.54
N VAL A 130 2.02 -21.19 -13.38
CA VAL A 130 0.64 -21.52 -12.99
C VAL A 130 0.02 -22.45 -14.03
N THR A 131 0.18 -22.15 -15.31
CA THR A 131 -0.29 -22.97 -16.41
C THR A 131 0.28 -24.39 -16.35
N GLU A 132 1.59 -24.54 -16.14
CA GLU A 132 2.24 -25.85 -16.03
C GLU A 132 1.74 -26.66 -14.83
N ILE A 133 1.52 -25.98 -13.69
CA ILE A 133 1.00 -26.63 -12.49
C ILE A 133 -0.41 -27.16 -12.74
N ILE A 134 -1.30 -26.34 -13.29
CA ILE A 134 -2.70 -26.72 -13.55
C ILE A 134 -2.76 -27.85 -14.59
N LYS A 135 -1.99 -27.78 -15.68
CA LYS A 135 -1.93 -28.83 -16.72
C LYS A 135 -1.58 -30.21 -16.18
N LYS A 136 -0.84 -30.28 -15.07
CA LYS A 136 -0.49 -31.58 -14.43
C LYS A 136 -1.67 -32.18 -13.64
N GLN A 137 -2.70 -31.39 -13.33
CA GLN A 137 -3.82 -31.80 -12.47
C GLN A 137 -5.10 -32.09 -13.25
N THR A 138 -5.25 -31.56 -14.48
CA THR A 138 -6.50 -31.64 -15.23
C THR A 138 -6.27 -31.84 -16.73
N SER A 139 -7.24 -32.47 -17.38
CA SER A 139 -7.36 -32.54 -18.85
C SER A 139 -8.39 -31.56 -19.42
N HIS A 140 -9.10 -30.84 -18.56
CA HIS A 140 -10.06 -29.82 -19.01
C HIS A 140 -9.35 -28.58 -19.60
N ASP A 141 -10.00 -27.92 -20.53
CA ASP A 141 -9.52 -26.69 -21.11
C ASP A 141 -9.56 -25.54 -20.09
N PHE A 142 -8.53 -24.73 -20.08
CA PHE A 142 -8.45 -23.50 -19.29
C PHE A 142 -7.47 -22.52 -19.95
N ASP A 143 -7.63 -21.23 -19.61
CA ASP A 143 -6.67 -20.18 -19.97
C ASP A 143 -6.20 -19.47 -18.72
N VAL A 144 -4.92 -19.04 -18.70
CA VAL A 144 -4.34 -18.21 -17.63
C VAL A 144 -4.19 -16.80 -18.14
N VAL A 145 -4.64 -15.83 -17.34
CA VAL A 145 -4.62 -14.40 -17.63
C VAL A 145 -3.86 -13.68 -16.51
N SER A 146 -2.95 -12.79 -16.87
CA SER A 146 -2.38 -11.83 -15.92
C SER A 146 -3.22 -10.56 -15.90
N ASN A 147 -3.79 -10.23 -14.74
CA ASN A 147 -4.61 -9.04 -14.57
C ASN A 147 -4.15 -8.27 -13.32
N PRO A 148 -3.02 -7.56 -13.40
CA PRO A 148 -2.46 -6.85 -12.29
C PRO A 148 -3.41 -5.78 -11.75
N GLU A 149 -3.37 -5.55 -10.43
CA GLU A 149 -4.12 -4.50 -9.76
C GLU A 149 -3.29 -3.21 -9.62
N PHE A 150 -3.96 -2.07 -9.54
CA PHE A 150 -3.34 -0.76 -9.30
C PHE A 150 -4.05 -0.01 -8.19
N LEU A 151 -4.53 -0.74 -7.20
CA LEU A 151 -5.31 -0.21 -6.08
C LEU A 151 -4.43 0.56 -5.10
N LYS A 152 -4.96 1.64 -4.59
CA LYS A 152 -4.33 2.44 -3.53
C LYS A 152 -5.11 2.20 -2.22
N GLN A 153 -4.49 1.63 -1.21
CA GLN A 153 -5.11 1.52 0.12
C GLN A 153 -5.70 2.87 0.56
N GLY A 154 -6.91 2.85 1.11
CA GLY A 154 -7.66 4.05 1.48
C GLY A 154 -8.42 4.75 0.34
N ALA A 155 -8.33 4.21 -0.89
CA ALA A 155 -9.10 4.60 -2.07
C ALA A 155 -9.31 3.42 -3.04
N ALA A 156 -9.14 2.19 -2.56
CA ALA A 156 -9.14 1.00 -3.42
C ALA A 156 -10.50 0.66 -4.00
N VAL A 157 -11.58 0.94 -3.26
CA VAL A 157 -12.95 0.78 -3.76
C VAL A 157 -13.17 1.72 -4.96
N ASP A 158 -12.83 3.01 -4.82
CA ASP A 158 -12.95 3.98 -5.90
C ASP A 158 -12.05 3.63 -7.09
N ASP A 159 -10.80 3.24 -6.84
CA ASP A 159 -9.84 2.83 -7.88
C ASP A 159 -10.31 1.58 -8.65
N PHE A 160 -11.02 0.66 -8.00
CA PHE A 160 -11.55 -0.53 -8.65
C PHE A 160 -12.81 -0.22 -9.46
N LEU A 161 -13.72 0.59 -8.88
CA LEU A 161 -14.98 0.95 -9.54
C LEU A 161 -14.79 1.94 -10.70
N LYS A 162 -13.75 2.77 -10.65
CA LYS A 162 -13.40 3.79 -11.66
C LYS A 162 -11.89 3.74 -11.97
N PRO A 163 -11.39 2.63 -12.55
CA PRO A 163 -9.96 2.46 -12.76
C PRO A 163 -9.45 3.40 -13.86
N ASP A 164 -8.25 3.97 -13.69
CA ASP A 164 -7.55 4.73 -14.74
C ASP A 164 -7.30 3.87 -15.99
N ARG A 165 -7.09 2.57 -15.81
CA ARG A 165 -6.94 1.55 -16.85
C ARG A 165 -7.14 0.16 -16.25
N VAL A 166 -7.51 -0.79 -17.13
CA VAL A 166 -7.47 -2.23 -16.84
C VAL A 166 -6.44 -2.87 -17.77
N VAL A 167 -5.49 -3.61 -17.22
CA VAL A 167 -4.49 -4.36 -17.98
C VAL A 167 -4.88 -5.83 -18.00
N ILE A 168 -4.94 -6.41 -19.20
CA ILE A 168 -5.24 -7.82 -19.44
C ILE A 168 -4.10 -8.42 -20.25
N GLY A 169 -3.30 -9.26 -19.64
CA GLY A 169 -2.26 -10.07 -20.28
C GLY A 169 -2.82 -11.43 -20.62
N SER A 170 -3.00 -11.72 -21.89
CA SER A 170 -3.58 -12.98 -22.36
C SER A 170 -3.18 -13.30 -23.78
N ASP A 171 -2.85 -14.56 -24.04
CA ASP A 171 -2.61 -15.11 -25.38
C ASP A 171 -3.85 -15.79 -25.96
N SER A 172 -4.97 -15.86 -25.21
CA SER A 172 -6.24 -16.45 -25.61
C SER A 172 -7.27 -15.38 -25.95
N GLN A 173 -7.77 -15.39 -27.18
CA GLN A 173 -8.87 -14.52 -27.60
C GLN A 173 -10.17 -14.79 -26.80
N ARG A 174 -10.41 -16.04 -26.45
CA ARG A 174 -11.59 -16.46 -25.67
C ARG A 174 -11.54 -15.86 -24.26
N ALA A 175 -10.40 -16.02 -23.56
CA ALA A 175 -10.21 -15.47 -22.23
C ALA A 175 -10.23 -13.92 -22.26
N THR A 176 -9.58 -13.31 -23.24
CA THR A 176 -9.58 -11.85 -23.43
C THR A 176 -11.00 -11.30 -23.54
N LYS A 177 -11.86 -11.92 -24.34
CA LYS A 177 -13.25 -11.50 -24.50
C LYS A 177 -14.04 -11.59 -23.20
N ILE A 178 -13.91 -12.70 -22.46
CA ILE A 178 -14.56 -12.88 -21.15
C ILE A 178 -14.11 -11.81 -20.16
N MET A 179 -12.81 -11.51 -20.12
CA MET A 179 -12.27 -10.47 -19.23
C MET A 179 -12.73 -9.05 -19.65
N GLN A 180 -12.83 -8.76 -20.95
CA GLN A 180 -13.38 -7.49 -21.44
C GLN A 180 -14.86 -7.33 -21.02
N GLU A 181 -15.67 -8.37 -21.18
CA GLU A 181 -17.07 -8.38 -20.75
C GLU A 181 -17.19 -8.18 -19.24
N LEU A 182 -16.32 -8.81 -18.44
CA LEU A 182 -16.29 -8.65 -16.99
C LEU A 182 -16.02 -7.20 -16.58
N TYR A 183 -15.05 -6.53 -17.24
CA TYR A 183 -14.65 -5.17 -16.89
C TYR A 183 -15.45 -4.07 -17.56
N ALA A 184 -16.29 -4.38 -18.56
CA ALA A 184 -17.09 -3.40 -19.31
C ALA A 184 -17.91 -2.45 -18.41
N PRO A 185 -18.57 -2.90 -17.31
CA PRO A 185 -19.33 -2.00 -16.43
C PRO A 185 -18.49 -0.93 -15.75
N PHE A 186 -17.19 -1.19 -15.49
CA PHE A 186 -16.28 -0.29 -14.80
C PHE A 186 -15.69 0.81 -15.71
N LEU A 187 -15.85 0.68 -17.02
CA LEU A 187 -15.16 1.48 -18.04
C LEU A 187 -16.10 2.48 -18.75
N ARG A 188 -17.26 2.74 -18.19
CA ARG A 188 -18.29 3.65 -18.77
C ARG A 188 -17.78 5.08 -18.98
N THR A 189 -16.72 5.48 -18.30
CA THR A 189 -16.10 6.80 -18.42
C THR A 189 -15.06 6.91 -19.52
N GLY A 190 -14.88 5.84 -20.34
CA GLY A 190 -13.97 5.85 -21.48
C GLY A 190 -12.51 5.49 -21.16
N ASN A 191 -12.25 4.98 -19.95
CA ASN A 191 -10.91 4.53 -19.58
C ASN A 191 -10.51 3.25 -20.35
N PRO A 192 -9.22 3.08 -20.73
CA PRO A 192 -8.83 2.01 -21.63
C PRO A 192 -8.73 0.63 -20.95
N VAL A 193 -9.15 -0.40 -21.69
CA VAL A 193 -8.63 -1.76 -21.51
C VAL A 193 -7.38 -1.91 -22.36
N ILE A 194 -6.27 -2.22 -21.74
CA ILE A 194 -5.00 -2.42 -22.42
C ILE A 194 -4.75 -3.93 -22.47
N ILE A 195 -4.81 -4.48 -23.69
CA ILE A 195 -4.56 -5.90 -23.93
C ILE A 195 -3.11 -6.04 -24.35
N MET A 196 -2.40 -6.98 -23.76
CA MET A 196 -1.00 -7.28 -24.05
C MET A 196 -0.71 -8.76 -23.82
N ASP A 197 0.49 -9.22 -24.14
CA ASP A 197 0.95 -10.54 -23.75
C ASP A 197 1.09 -10.65 -22.22
N VAL A 198 1.12 -11.88 -21.71
CA VAL A 198 1.11 -12.17 -20.29
C VAL A 198 2.33 -11.59 -19.58
N LYS A 199 3.54 -11.75 -20.14
CA LYS A 199 4.78 -11.27 -19.53
C LYS A 199 4.84 -9.75 -19.43
N SER A 200 4.36 -9.06 -20.46
CA SER A 200 4.24 -7.59 -20.46
C SER A 200 3.27 -7.10 -19.39
N ALA A 201 2.17 -7.80 -19.16
CA ALA A 201 1.22 -7.45 -18.09
C ALA A 201 1.83 -7.63 -16.70
N GLU A 202 2.53 -8.74 -16.45
CA GLU A 202 3.26 -8.96 -15.20
C GLU A 202 4.33 -7.88 -14.97
N MET A 203 5.13 -7.54 -15.99
CA MET A 203 6.16 -6.51 -15.90
C MET A 203 5.55 -5.12 -15.68
N THR A 204 4.40 -4.80 -16.27
CA THR A 204 3.75 -3.50 -16.16
C THR A 204 3.48 -3.11 -14.71
N LYS A 205 3.09 -4.05 -13.86
CA LYS A 205 2.87 -3.80 -12.42
C LYS A 205 4.15 -3.37 -11.72
N TYR A 206 5.23 -4.12 -11.91
CA TYR A 206 6.52 -3.81 -11.30
C TYR A 206 7.11 -2.49 -11.80
N ALA A 207 7.04 -2.26 -13.11
CA ALA A 207 7.50 -1.02 -13.73
C ALA A 207 6.75 0.19 -13.18
N ALA A 208 5.41 0.12 -13.09
CA ALA A 208 4.59 1.21 -12.55
C ALA A 208 4.94 1.50 -11.07
N ASN A 209 4.96 0.48 -10.21
CA ASN A 209 5.23 0.68 -8.80
C ASN A 209 6.66 1.18 -8.54
N SER A 210 7.65 0.66 -9.29
CA SER A 210 9.04 1.10 -9.16
C SER A 210 9.22 2.53 -9.64
N PHE A 211 8.54 2.95 -10.71
CA PHE A 211 8.60 4.34 -11.18
C PHE A 211 7.98 5.31 -10.16
N LEU A 212 6.87 4.95 -9.53
CA LEU A 212 6.28 5.75 -8.46
C LEU A 212 7.23 5.87 -7.25
N ALA A 213 7.92 4.79 -6.88
CA ALA A 213 8.94 4.80 -5.84
C ALA A 213 10.14 5.71 -6.20
N VAL A 214 10.59 5.67 -7.46
CA VAL A 214 11.63 6.58 -7.98
C VAL A 214 11.19 8.04 -7.87
N LYS A 215 9.94 8.37 -8.24
CA LYS A 215 9.42 9.75 -8.13
C LYS A 215 9.47 10.26 -6.68
N ILE A 216 9.07 9.45 -5.71
CA ILE A 216 9.12 9.81 -4.28
C ILE A 216 10.57 10.01 -3.82
N SER A 217 11.46 9.07 -4.15
CA SER A 217 12.88 9.16 -3.78
C SER A 217 13.56 10.36 -4.43
N TYR A 218 13.26 10.64 -5.70
CA TYR A 218 13.75 11.84 -6.39
C TYR A 218 13.29 13.13 -5.71
N ALA A 219 11.99 13.23 -5.35
CA ALA A 219 11.48 14.40 -4.64
C ALA A 219 12.18 14.60 -3.29
N ASN A 220 12.46 13.54 -2.56
CA ASN A 220 13.19 13.57 -1.31
C ASN A 220 14.65 14.00 -1.49
N GLU A 221 15.32 13.47 -2.50
CA GLU A 221 16.71 13.84 -2.80
C GLU A 221 16.84 15.32 -3.17
N ILE A 222 15.96 15.83 -4.05
CA ILE A 222 15.89 17.26 -4.40
C ILE A 222 15.60 18.12 -3.17
N ALA A 223 14.67 17.69 -2.30
CA ALA A 223 14.35 18.42 -1.07
C ALA A 223 15.57 18.52 -0.14
N ASN A 224 16.34 17.44 0.02
CA ASN A 224 17.56 17.43 0.81
C ASN A 224 18.66 18.33 0.22
N ILE A 225 18.77 18.39 -1.11
CA ILE A 225 19.69 19.34 -1.80
C ILE A 225 19.23 20.76 -1.56
N CYS A 226 17.95 21.08 -1.73
CA CYS A 226 17.37 22.40 -1.48
C CYS A 226 17.73 22.90 -0.08
N GLU A 227 17.57 22.05 0.93
CA GLU A 227 17.91 22.39 2.32
C GLU A 227 19.38 22.76 2.51
N LYS A 228 20.30 22.12 1.78
CA LYS A 228 21.74 22.39 1.88
C LYS A 228 22.16 23.66 1.16
N VAL A 229 21.48 24.03 0.07
CA VAL A 229 21.80 25.20 -0.73
C VAL A 229 20.94 26.44 -0.39
N GLY A 230 20.01 26.31 0.59
CA GLY A 230 19.13 27.41 1.00
C GLY A 230 17.95 27.65 0.04
N ALA A 231 17.61 26.70 -0.84
CA ALA A 231 16.45 26.80 -1.72
C ALA A 231 15.18 26.29 -1.01
N ASN A 232 14.02 26.82 -1.41
CA ASN A 232 12.74 26.34 -0.92
C ASN A 232 12.25 25.14 -1.76
N ALA A 233 12.25 23.94 -1.17
CA ALA A 233 11.89 22.70 -1.87
C ALA A 233 10.45 22.70 -2.41
N GLU A 234 9.51 23.34 -1.73
CA GLU A 234 8.13 23.44 -2.21
C GLU A 234 8.02 24.31 -3.46
N MET A 235 8.75 25.44 -3.50
CA MET A 235 8.77 26.29 -4.70
C MET A 235 9.46 25.60 -5.87
N VAL A 236 10.54 24.84 -5.61
CA VAL A 236 11.21 24.02 -6.64
C VAL A 236 10.24 22.94 -7.15
N ARG A 237 9.51 22.26 -6.26
CA ARG A 237 8.48 21.29 -6.63
C ARG A 237 7.40 21.90 -7.51
N ILE A 238 6.83 23.04 -7.12
CA ILE A 238 5.80 23.75 -7.89
C ILE A 238 6.33 24.10 -9.28
N GLY A 239 7.52 24.72 -9.34
CA GLY A 239 8.14 25.11 -10.62
C GLY A 239 8.39 23.90 -11.54
N MET A 240 8.98 22.84 -11.02
CA MET A 240 9.25 21.59 -11.77
C MET A 240 7.95 20.91 -12.22
N CYS A 241 6.97 20.78 -11.34
CA CYS A 241 5.74 20.05 -11.60
C CYS A 241 4.75 20.81 -12.50
N SER A 242 4.97 22.11 -12.77
CA SER A 242 4.19 22.89 -13.74
C SER A 242 4.39 22.40 -15.18
N ASP A 243 5.50 21.71 -15.47
CA ASP A 243 5.71 21.04 -16.74
C ASP A 243 4.82 19.78 -16.83
N LYS A 244 3.92 19.73 -17.83
CA LYS A 244 2.99 18.62 -18.05
C LYS A 244 3.68 17.29 -18.29
N ARG A 245 4.93 17.29 -18.79
CA ARG A 245 5.72 16.06 -19.01
C ARG A 245 6.14 15.41 -17.69
N ILE A 246 6.25 16.18 -16.61
CA ILE A 246 6.64 15.75 -15.27
C ILE A 246 5.40 15.42 -14.43
N GLY A 247 4.45 16.35 -14.36
CA GLY A 247 3.25 16.26 -13.53
C GLY A 247 3.56 16.29 -12.03
N SER A 248 2.53 16.45 -11.20
CA SER A 248 2.71 16.64 -9.74
C SER A 248 2.59 15.36 -8.91
N GLN A 249 2.01 14.31 -9.49
CA GLN A 249 1.70 13.08 -8.74
C GLN A 249 2.97 12.37 -8.26
N PHE A 250 2.98 11.97 -6.98
CA PHE A 250 4.09 11.27 -6.31
C PHE A 250 5.40 12.07 -6.16
N LEU A 251 5.40 13.38 -6.43
CA LEU A 251 6.55 14.26 -6.27
C LEU A 251 6.41 15.17 -5.03
N PHE A 252 6.00 14.59 -3.91
CA PHE A 252 5.91 15.27 -2.62
C PHE A 252 7.02 14.76 -1.70
N PRO A 253 7.94 15.63 -1.25
CA PRO A 253 8.97 15.23 -0.30
C PRO A 253 8.36 14.95 1.08
N GLY A 254 8.97 14.00 1.79
CA GLY A 254 8.54 13.57 3.11
C GLY A 254 9.48 12.54 3.72
N LEU A 255 8.95 11.62 4.55
CA LEU A 255 9.73 10.60 5.27
C LEU A 255 10.09 9.37 4.42
N GLY A 256 9.75 9.36 3.14
CA GLY A 256 9.88 8.21 2.26
C GLY A 256 8.61 7.36 2.18
N TYR A 257 8.65 6.36 1.31
CA TYR A 257 7.53 5.43 1.11
C TYR A 257 7.64 4.21 2.03
N GLY A 258 6.49 3.65 2.36
CA GLY A 258 6.29 2.40 3.07
C GLY A 258 5.14 1.61 2.46
N GLY A 259 4.47 0.81 3.27
CA GLY A 259 3.36 -0.05 2.86
C GLY A 259 3.81 -1.39 2.29
N SER A 260 2.85 -2.21 1.94
CA SER A 260 3.06 -3.60 1.49
C SER A 260 3.53 -3.73 0.04
N CYS A 261 3.41 -2.67 -0.77
CA CYS A 261 3.63 -2.77 -2.22
C CYS A 261 5.01 -2.26 -2.62
N PHE A 262 5.28 -0.95 -2.50
CA PHE A 262 6.50 -0.35 -3.04
C PHE A 262 7.80 -0.99 -2.53
N PRO A 263 8.01 -1.19 -1.20
CA PRO A 263 9.26 -1.78 -0.75
C PRO A 263 9.50 -3.20 -1.29
N LYS A 264 8.45 -4.00 -1.33
CA LYS A 264 8.47 -5.38 -1.84
C LYS A 264 8.71 -5.43 -3.35
N ASP A 265 7.95 -4.65 -4.12
CA ASP A 265 7.96 -4.70 -5.59
C ASP A 265 9.26 -4.11 -6.16
N VAL A 266 9.80 -3.05 -5.55
CA VAL A 266 11.11 -2.50 -5.87
C VAL A 266 12.21 -3.55 -5.69
N LYS A 267 12.25 -4.24 -4.54
CA LYS A 267 13.24 -5.29 -4.27
C LYS A 267 13.08 -6.48 -5.22
N ALA A 268 11.85 -6.90 -5.49
CA ALA A 268 11.55 -8.00 -6.41
C ALA A 268 12.00 -7.67 -7.85
N LEU A 269 11.78 -6.43 -8.32
CA LEU A 269 12.25 -6.02 -9.65
C LEU A 269 13.78 -5.94 -9.73
N ILE A 270 14.46 -5.44 -8.68
CA ILE A 270 15.93 -5.45 -8.61
C ILE A 270 16.45 -6.90 -8.70
N LYS A 271 15.82 -7.82 -7.96
CA LYS A 271 16.21 -9.24 -7.99
C LYS A 271 15.97 -9.86 -9.37
N THR A 272 14.84 -9.56 -9.99
CA THR A 272 14.52 -10.02 -11.35
C THR A 272 15.54 -9.51 -12.37
N ALA A 273 15.89 -8.22 -12.32
CA ALA A 273 16.90 -7.65 -13.21
C ALA A 273 18.26 -8.34 -13.04
N ASN A 274 18.76 -8.45 -11.82
CA ASN A 274 20.06 -9.07 -11.51
C ASN A 274 20.07 -10.55 -11.93
N GLY A 275 18.99 -11.29 -11.71
CA GLY A 275 18.85 -12.69 -12.11
C GLY A 275 18.87 -12.90 -13.63
N ASN A 276 18.57 -11.84 -14.41
CA ASN A 276 18.62 -11.85 -15.86
C ASN A 276 19.83 -11.08 -16.45
N GLY A 277 20.84 -10.81 -15.64
CA GLY A 277 22.08 -10.15 -16.09
C GLY A 277 21.91 -8.66 -16.41
N CYS A 278 20.83 -8.02 -15.93
CA CYS A 278 20.57 -6.59 -16.12
C CYS A 278 20.85 -5.83 -14.83
N ASN A 279 21.43 -4.64 -14.93
CA ASN A 279 21.57 -3.72 -13.80
C ASN A 279 20.27 -2.98 -13.54
N ALA A 280 19.92 -2.82 -12.27
CA ALA A 280 18.75 -2.03 -11.83
C ALA A 280 19.20 -0.77 -11.06
N ASP A 281 20.16 -0.01 -11.60
CA ASP A 281 20.87 1.05 -10.89
C ASP A 281 19.95 2.17 -10.39
N LEU A 282 19.05 2.65 -11.23
CA LEU A 282 18.09 3.71 -10.88
C LEU A 282 17.15 3.27 -9.75
N ILE A 283 16.61 2.06 -9.87
CA ILE A 283 15.66 1.50 -8.90
C ILE A 283 16.37 1.20 -7.57
N SER A 284 17.59 0.66 -7.64
CA SER A 284 18.42 0.39 -6.47
C SER A 284 18.82 1.68 -5.74
N SER A 285 19.11 2.75 -6.49
CA SER A 285 19.41 4.07 -5.92
C SER A 285 18.17 4.66 -5.22
N ALA A 286 16.99 4.52 -5.81
CA ALA A 286 15.75 4.96 -5.20
C ALA A 286 15.45 4.26 -3.85
N ASP A 287 15.69 2.95 -3.74
CA ASP A 287 15.56 2.20 -2.48
C ASP A 287 16.57 2.69 -1.42
N LYS A 288 17.82 2.94 -1.82
CA LYS A 288 18.86 3.50 -0.92
C LYS A 288 18.46 4.89 -0.40
N VAL A 289 17.99 5.77 -1.28
CA VAL A 289 17.51 7.12 -0.91
C VAL A 289 16.35 7.00 0.07
N ASN A 290 15.39 6.11 -0.19
CA ASN A 290 14.24 5.91 0.69
C ASN A 290 14.63 5.46 2.11
N LYS A 291 15.58 4.52 2.22
CA LYS A 291 16.08 4.07 3.52
C LYS A 291 16.78 5.18 4.29
N ARG A 292 17.65 5.95 3.62
CA ARG A 292 18.36 7.07 4.22
C ARG A 292 17.43 8.18 4.69
N GLN A 293 16.36 8.44 3.95
CA GLN A 293 15.43 9.55 4.22
C GLN A 293 14.84 9.51 5.64
N ARG A 294 14.51 8.33 6.14
CA ARG A 294 13.96 8.14 7.49
C ARG A 294 14.96 8.55 8.57
N LEU A 295 16.24 8.22 8.38
CA LEU A 295 17.31 8.53 9.32
C LEU A 295 17.67 10.03 9.28
N LEU A 296 17.62 10.69 8.13
CA LEU A 296 17.81 12.14 8.03
C LEU A 296 16.80 12.93 8.87
N PHE A 297 15.58 12.40 9.04
CA PHE A 297 14.61 13.03 9.93
C PHE A 297 15.00 12.87 11.41
N VAL A 298 15.53 11.72 11.80
CA VAL A 298 16.08 11.50 13.15
C VAL A 298 17.27 12.42 13.40
N GLU A 299 18.17 12.56 12.42
CA GLU A 299 19.31 13.48 12.50
C GLU A 299 18.90 14.95 12.74
N LYS A 300 17.77 15.41 12.16
CA LYS A 300 17.23 16.75 12.45
C LYS A 300 16.83 16.89 13.93
N ILE A 301 16.23 15.84 14.50
CA ILE A 301 15.82 15.83 15.91
C ILE A 301 17.04 15.84 16.83
N THR A 302 18.03 14.97 16.55
CA THR A 302 19.25 14.90 17.38
C THR A 302 20.14 16.12 17.21
N LYS A 303 20.16 16.76 16.05
CA LYS A 303 20.88 18.03 15.84
C LYS A 303 20.33 19.14 16.73
N TYR A 304 19.03 19.12 17.03
CA TYR A 304 18.39 20.13 17.86
C TYR A 304 18.50 19.79 19.37
N PHE A 305 18.21 18.54 19.76
CA PHE A 305 18.13 18.13 21.15
C PHE A 305 19.42 17.50 21.72
N GLY A 306 20.40 17.17 20.87
CA GLY A 306 21.59 16.38 21.21
C GLY A 306 21.38 14.89 20.92
N GLU A 307 22.47 14.11 20.95
CA GLU A 307 22.46 12.68 20.64
C GLU A 307 21.84 11.82 21.77
N ASP A 308 21.94 12.26 23.01
CA ASP A 308 21.29 11.63 24.17
C ASP A 308 19.90 12.24 24.38
N LEU A 309 18.88 11.41 24.17
CA LEU A 309 17.48 11.78 24.29
C LEU A 309 16.80 11.17 25.55
N SER A 310 17.56 10.66 26.51
CA SER A 310 17.08 9.96 27.70
C SER A 310 16.09 10.77 28.56
N ASN A 311 16.19 12.10 28.53
CA ASN A 311 15.31 13.02 29.24
C ASN A 311 14.24 13.68 28.34
N LYS A 312 14.05 13.18 27.11
CA LYS A 312 13.10 13.72 26.14
C LYS A 312 11.91 12.81 25.93
N THR A 313 10.74 13.43 25.82
CA THR A 313 9.49 12.76 25.46
C THR A 313 8.92 13.41 24.22
N PHE A 314 8.67 12.65 23.16
CA PHE A 314 8.12 13.15 21.91
C PHE A 314 6.67 12.70 21.72
N ALA A 315 5.81 13.63 21.33
CA ALA A 315 4.51 13.30 20.79
C ALA A 315 4.65 12.85 19.34
N VAL A 316 4.00 11.76 18.95
CA VAL A 316 3.97 11.28 17.58
C VAL A 316 2.53 11.28 17.07
N TRP A 317 2.28 12.02 16.00
CA TRP A 317 1.04 12.01 15.28
C TRP A 317 1.19 11.22 13.97
N GLY A 318 0.47 10.09 13.89
CA GLY A 318 0.47 9.18 12.75
C GLY A 318 1.52 8.08 12.84
N LEU A 319 1.06 6.84 12.71
CA LEU A 319 1.86 5.62 12.78
C LEU A 319 1.77 4.81 11.49
N ALA A 320 0.59 4.80 10.82
CA ALA A 320 0.41 4.17 9.52
C ALA A 320 1.34 4.79 8.46
N PHE A 321 1.69 4.02 7.42
CA PHE A 321 2.59 4.51 6.37
C PHE A 321 2.01 5.66 5.55
N LYS A 322 0.68 5.81 5.55
CA LYS A 322 -0.08 6.92 4.95
C LYS A 322 -1.48 7.04 5.58
N PRO A 323 -2.23 8.13 5.35
CA PRO A 323 -3.60 8.25 5.86
C PRO A 323 -4.59 7.26 5.23
N LYS A 324 -5.73 7.05 5.90
CA LYS A 324 -6.85 6.19 5.49
C LYS A 324 -6.49 4.69 5.40
N THR A 325 -5.53 4.23 6.21
CA THR A 325 -5.20 2.81 6.39
C THR A 325 -4.67 2.57 7.80
N ASP A 326 -4.75 1.34 8.26
CA ASP A 326 -4.14 0.84 9.50
C ASP A 326 -2.80 0.11 9.23
N ASP A 327 -2.36 0.06 7.96
CA ASP A 327 -1.16 -0.67 7.54
C ASP A 327 0.12 0.06 7.98
N MET A 328 0.93 -0.66 8.77
CA MET A 328 2.23 -0.18 9.25
C MET A 328 3.41 -0.90 8.61
N ARG A 329 3.19 -1.83 7.68
CA ARG A 329 4.29 -2.54 7.03
C ARG A 329 5.26 -1.57 6.37
N GLU A 330 6.55 -1.68 6.72
CA GLU A 330 7.59 -0.76 6.22
C GLU A 330 7.25 0.74 6.42
N ALA A 331 6.42 1.09 7.41
CA ALA A 331 6.08 2.48 7.69
C ALA A 331 7.33 3.25 8.19
N PRO A 332 7.57 4.48 7.72
CA PRO A 332 8.66 5.32 8.21
C PRO A 332 8.65 5.52 9.73
N SER A 333 7.47 5.57 10.33
CA SER A 333 7.27 5.69 11.78
C SER A 333 8.00 4.60 12.58
N ILE A 334 8.03 3.35 12.08
CA ILE A 334 8.72 2.25 12.74
C ILE A 334 10.22 2.53 12.86
N THR A 335 10.85 2.92 11.76
CA THR A 335 12.28 3.23 11.73
C THR A 335 12.61 4.42 12.63
N ILE A 336 11.81 5.49 12.54
CA ILE A 336 12.03 6.73 13.28
C ILE A 336 11.85 6.51 14.78
N ILE A 337 10.74 5.88 15.19
CA ILE A 337 10.44 5.62 16.61
C ILE A 337 11.52 4.72 17.22
N ASN A 338 11.89 3.62 16.55
CA ASN A 338 12.94 2.73 17.07
C ASN A 338 14.28 3.46 17.23
N ALA A 339 14.69 4.26 16.25
CA ALA A 339 15.93 5.04 16.33
C ALA A 339 15.91 6.08 17.48
N LEU A 340 14.76 6.68 17.78
CA LEU A 340 14.61 7.59 18.91
C LEU A 340 14.61 6.84 20.26
N LEU A 341 13.95 5.67 20.33
CA LEU A 341 13.98 4.81 21.52
C LEU A 341 15.40 4.30 21.84
N GLU A 342 16.17 3.92 20.79
CA GLU A 342 17.59 3.53 20.96
C GLU A 342 18.47 4.64 21.53
N LYS A 343 18.09 5.91 21.32
CA LYS A 343 18.73 7.09 21.91
C LYS A 343 18.16 7.49 23.26
N GLY A 344 17.28 6.66 23.85
CA GLY A 344 16.71 6.84 25.17
C GLY A 344 15.43 7.67 25.24
N ALA A 345 14.91 8.17 24.12
CA ALA A 345 13.68 8.96 24.11
C ALA A 345 12.46 8.17 24.57
N LYS A 346 11.48 8.87 25.16
CA LYS A 346 10.13 8.36 25.40
C LYS A 346 9.19 8.85 24.31
N ILE A 347 8.24 8.01 23.92
CA ILE A 347 7.29 8.30 22.85
C ILE A 347 5.86 8.21 23.36
N GLN A 348 5.05 9.23 23.09
CA GLN A 348 3.59 9.23 23.26
C GLN A 348 2.96 9.33 21.86
N ALA A 349 2.26 8.30 21.40
CA ALA A 349 1.79 8.20 20.02
C ALA A 349 0.28 8.13 19.90
N TYR A 350 -0.22 8.73 18.83
CA TYR A 350 -1.61 8.60 18.40
C TYR A 350 -1.71 8.42 16.87
N ASP A 351 -2.57 7.51 16.47
CA ASP A 351 -2.98 7.33 15.06
C ASP A 351 -4.48 7.00 15.02
N PRO A 352 -5.26 7.57 14.10
CA PRO A 352 -6.70 7.35 14.01
C PRO A 352 -7.12 5.89 13.78
N LYS A 353 -6.25 5.07 13.17
CA LYS A 353 -6.57 3.68 12.75
C LYS A 353 -5.51 2.66 13.13
N ALA A 354 -4.24 3.02 13.18
CA ALA A 354 -3.14 2.07 13.33
C ALA A 354 -2.75 1.72 14.78
N MET A 355 -3.48 2.19 15.79
CA MET A 355 -3.13 1.98 17.19
C MET A 355 -3.02 0.50 17.60
N GLN A 356 -3.90 -0.35 17.08
CA GLN A 356 -3.83 -1.79 17.36
C GLN A 356 -2.66 -2.46 16.63
N THR A 357 -2.44 -2.08 15.36
CA THR A 357 -1.30 -2.56 14.57
C THR A 357 0.02 -2.13 15.19
N ALA A 358 0.10 -0.92 15.74
CA ALA A 358 1.29 -0.39 16.40
C ALA A 358 1.72 -1.23 17.64
N LYS A 359 0.78 -1.84 18.35
CA LYS A 359 1.08 -2.72 19.50
C LYS A 359 1.89 -3.96 19.09
N TYR A 360 1.73 -4.46 17.87
CA TYR A 360 2.56 -5.56 17.36
C TYR A 360 4.02 -5.14 17.11
N HIS A 361 4.27 -3.85 16.81
CA HIS A 361 5.60 -3.33 16.54
C HIS A 361 6.33 -2.82 17.78
N PHE A 362 5.61 -2.18 18.69
CA PHE A 362 6.23 -1.46 19.81
C PHE A 362 5.90 -2.06 21.19
N ALA A 363 4.87 -2.91 21.30
CA ALA A 363 4.41 -3.45 22.58
C ALA A 363 4.30 -2.33 23.65
N ASP A 364 4.96 -2.46 24.79
CA ASP A 364 4.95 -1.49 25.89
C ASP A 364 6.08 -0.46 25.80
N LYS A 365 6.83 -0.41 24.69
CA LYS A 365 7.96 0.52 24.52
C LYS A 365 7.53 1.97 24.34
N ILE A 366 6.27 2.20 23.98
CA ILE A 366 5.70 3.53 23.78
C ILE A 366 4.39 3.68 24.52
N THR A 367 3.98 4.91 24.81
CA THR A 367 2.67 5.23 25.38
C THR A 367 1.67 5.45 24.24
N TYR A 368 0.51 4.83 24.34
CA TYR A 368 -0.59 4.95 23.37
C TYR A 368 -1.64 5.91 23.91
N ALA A 369 -1.77 7.07 23.29
CA ALA A 369 -2.76 8.07 23.66
C ALA A 369 -4.13 7.78 23.00
N ASN A 370 -5.22 8.22 23.63
CA ASN A 370 -6.59 8.04 23.11
C ASN A 370 -6.99 9.15 22.13
N SER A 371 -6.22 10.24 22.07
CA SER A 371 -6.44 11.35 21.16
C SER A 371 -5.14 12.02 20.74
N SER A 372 -5.17 12.76 19.63
CA SER A 372 -4.02 13.53 19.15
C SER A 372 -3.53 14.54 20.19
N TYR A 373 -4.42 15.21 20.92
CA TYR A 373 -4.04 16.18 21.93
C TYR A 373 -3.52 15.55 23.23
N GLU A 374 -4.05 14.41 23.66
CA GLU A 374 -3.51 13.65 24.78
C GLU A 374 -2.04 13.24 24.54
N ALA A 375 -1.72 12.87 23.32
CA ALA A 375 -0.33 12.54 22.95
C ALA A 375 0.65 13.70 23.13
N LEU A 376 0.20 14.95 23.17
CA LEU A 376 1.03 16.14 23.32
C LEU A 376 1.37 16.50 24.77
N GLU A 377 0.61 15.96 25.74
CA GLU A 377 0.71 16.39 27.13
C GLU A 377 2.11 16.15 27.71
N ASN A 378 2.74 17.24 28.18
CA ASN A 378 4.07 17.21 28.78
C ASN A 378 5.17 16.61 27.87
N THR A 379 5.07 16.77 26.54
CA THR A 379 6.09 16.33 25.59
C THR A 379 6.99 17.49 25.15
N ASP A 380 8.21 17.16 24.73
CA ASP A 380 9.24 18.15 24.37
C ASP A 380 9.08 18.68 22.94
N ALA A 381 8.46 17.90 22.04
CA ALA A 381 8.11 18.30 20.69
C ALA A 381 7.02 17.38 20.09
N LEU A 382 6.34 17.88 19.06
CA LEU A 382 5.48 17.12 18.18
C LEU A 382 6.24 16.62 16.96
N LEU A 383 6.15 15.33 16.66
CA LEU A 383 6.63 14.69 15.43
C LEU A 383 5.40 14.29 14.57
N LEU A 384 5.21 14.93 13.43
CA LEU A 384 4.16 14.57 12.47
C LEU A 384 4.71 13.57 11.45
N LEU A 385 4.30 12.30 11.54
CA LEU A 385 4.82 11.22 10.69
C LEU A 385 3.83 10.74 9.62
N THR A 386 2.52 11.00 9.81
CA THR A 386 1.49 10.65 8.81
C THR A 386 0.48 11.78 8.70
N GLU A 387 0.16 12.16 7.46
CA GLU A 387 -0.65 13.35 7.13
C GLU A 387 -2.16 13.08 7.17
N TRP A 388 -2.68 12.59 8.29
CA TRP A 388 -4.12 12.41 8.48
C TRP A 388 -4.90 13.73 8.35
N ASN A 389 -6.11 13.67 7.84
CA ASN A 389 -6.93 14.86 7.66
C ASN A 389 -7.17 15.63 8.96
N GLU A 390 -7.32 14.94 10.09
CA GLU A 390 -7.51 15.57 11.41
C GLU A 390 -6.30 16.38 11.88
N PHE A 391 -5.10 16.09 11.38
CA PHE A 391 -3.88 16.82 11.71
C PHE A 391 -3.64 18.05 10.81
N ARG A 392 -4.44 18.26 9.75
CA ARG A 392 -4.19 19.34 8.78
C ARG A 392 -4.47 20.74 9.32
N ARG A 393 -5.45 20.88 10.20
CA ARG A 393 -5.84 22.16 10.78
C ARG A 393 -6.08 21.99 12.28
N PRO A 394 -5.02 21.70 13.06
CA PRO A 394 -5.15 21.57 14.50
C PRO A 394 -5.29 22.94 15.15
N ASP A 395 -5.72 22.96 16.40
CA ASP A 395 -5.65 24.13 17.28
C ASP A 395 -4.20 24.32 17.77
N PHE A 396 -3.47 25.21 17.11
CA PHE A 396 -2.07 25.49 17.45
C PHE A 396 -1.89 26.13 18.82
N ASP A 397 -2.86 26.92 19.31
CA ASP A 397 -2.81 27.50 20.65
C ASP A 397 -2.92 26.40 21.71
N LYS A 398 -3.75 25.39 21.46
CA LYS A 398 -3.85 24.20 22.32
C LYS A 398 -2.58 23.38 22.27
N ILE A 399 -1.99 23.14 21.08
CA ILE A 399 -0.70 22.44 20.94
C ILE A 399 0.38 23.17 21.77
N LYS A 400 0.47 24.49 21.64
CA LYS A 400 1.45 25.31 22.35
C LYS A 400 1.32 25.22 23.87
N LYS A 401 0.11 25.08 24.39
CA LYS A 401 -0.16 24.94 25.84
C LYS A 401 0.19 23.55 26.38
N LEU A 402 0.07 22.49 25.56
CA LEU A 402 0.28 21.10 25.95
C LEU A 402 1.74 20.68 25.88
N LEU A 403 2.49 21.23 24.92
CA LEU A 403 3.93 20.98 24.80
C LEU A 403 4.73 21.74 25.88
N LYS A 404 5.81 21.15 26.35
CA LYS A 404 6.78 21.86 27.22
C LYS A 404 7.43 23.04 26.50
N THR A 405 7.73 22.84 25.21
CA THR A 405 8.27 23.85 24.31
C THR A 405 7.55 23.77 22.95
N PRO A 406 7.21 24.88 22.31
CA PRO A 406 6.45 24.89 21.07
C PRO A 406 7.32 24.50 19.86
N ILE A 407 7.66 23.21 19.76
CA ILE A 407 8.52 22.65 18.72
C ILE A 407 7.77 21.62 17.92
N ILE A 408 7.83 21.74 16.59
CA ILE A 408 7.20 20.79 15.67
C ILE A 408 8.24 20.32 14.63
N PHE A 409 8.38 19.01 14.51
CA PHE A 409 9.08 18.35 13.40
C PHE A 409 8.02 17.74 12.46
N ASP A 410 7.86 18.36 11.31
CA ASP A 410 6.87 17.96 10.31
C ASP A 410 7.52 17.15 9.19
N GLY A 411 7.37 15.84 9.27
CA GLY A 411 7.86 14.90 8.25
C GLY A 411 7.02 14.85 6.98
N ARG A 412 5.92 15.61 6.91
CA ARG A 412 4.95 15.58 5.81
C ARG A 412 4.71 16.93 5.14
N ASN A 413 5.37 17.97 5.62
CA ASN A 413 5.26 19.34 5.10
C ASN A 413 3.79 19.83 5.05
N GLN A 414 3.04 19.58 6.13
CA GLN A 414 1.61 19.89 6.21
C GLN A 414 1.36 21.36 6.55
N TYR A 415 2.31 22.00 7.26
CA TYR A 415 2.09 23.31 7.85
C TYR A 415 2.92 24.40 7.18
N SER A 416 2.40 25.62 7.23
CA SER A 416 3.15 26.81 6.77
C SER A 416 4.18 27.21 7.82
N ARG A 417 5.46 27.15 7.46
CA ARG A 417 6.57 27.63 8.31
C ARG A 417 6.32 29.03 8.81
N LYS A 418 6.03 29.97 7.90
CA LYS A 418 5.82 31.38 8.23
C LYS A 418 4.74 31.54 9.29
N SER A 419 3.59 30.90 9.13
CA SER A 419 2.48 31.00 10.07
C SER A 419 2.82 30.44 11.45
N LEU A 420 3.56 29.32 11.50
CA LEU A 420 3.97 28.71 12.78
C LEU A 420 5.02 29.53 13.49
N GLU A 421 6.02 30.07 12.79
CA GLU A 421 7.05 30.94 13.38
C GLU A 421 6.43 32.25 13.90
N GLU A 422 5.48 32.86 13.16
CA GLU A 422 4.71 34.03 13.61
C GLU A 422 3.87 33.71 14.87
N SER A 423 3.42 32.47 15.02
CA SER A 423 2.73 31.98 16.22
C SER A 423 3.66 31.54 17.34
N GLY A 424 4.98 31.69 17.17
CA GLY A 424 6.01 31.41 18.16
C GLY A 424 6.40 29.94 18.30
N PHE A 425 6.24 29.14 17.24
CA PHE A 425 6.77 27.79 17.16
C PHE A 425 8.17 27.75 16.57
N THR A 426 9.00 26.85 17.03
CA THR A 426 10.17 26.37 16.31
C THR A 426 9.73 25.24 15.37
N TYR A 427 9.91 25.43 14.07
CA TYR A 427 9.37 24.51 13.08
C TYR A 427 10.44 23.94 12.16
N PHE A 428 10.46 22.63 12.05
CA PHE A 428 11.34 21.86 11.17
C PHE A 428 10.51 21.04 10.18
N SER A 429 10.90 21.09 8.91
CA SER A 429 10.23 20.35 7.83
C SER A 429 11.26 19.69 6.90
N ILE A 430 10.79 18.99 5.88
CA ILE A 430 11.65 18.37 4.87
C ILE A 430 11.93 19.36 3.73
N GLY A 431 13.23 19.61 3.45
CA GLY A 431 13.64 20.45 2.31
C GLY A 431 13.57 21.95 2.53
N ASN A 432 13.46 22.38 3.78
CA ASN A 432 13.53 23.80 4.15
C ASN A 432 14.47 23.94 5.35
N SER A 433 15.47 24.80 5.20
CA SER A 433 16.45 25.14 6.26
C SER A 433 15.86 26.11 7.28
#